data_07d437cac28414071b0ed3436ea6b003
#
_entry.id   07d437cac28414071b0ed3436ea6b003
#
_cell.length_a   1.000
_cell.length_b   1.000
_cell.length_c   1.000
_cell.angle_alpha   90.00
_cell.angle_beta   90.00
_cell.angle_gamma   90.00
#
_symmetry.space_group_name_H-M   'P 1'
#
loop_
_entity.id
_entity.type
_entity.pdbx_description
1 polymer ?
#
loop_
_entity_poly.entity_id
_entity_poly.type
_entity_poly.pdbx_seq_one_letter_code
_entity_poly.pdbx_strand_id
1 'polypeptide(L)'
;MTHITSHRRSGKLWRSIMAAIATAAMALSPGAAAYAADADATAPATTASANLRGAWNFENTAAGDREAANNGGSSSATAQLIGDDISIIADPAGVFGNVLHFGAGASSYMKINQYVNTGAGNASFAMWYRYDTTLDPTGDKPAVLLQQDGAGRSLLTLRPSNQYHTYVNATDVLSNNTVARGGWQHIAVSFDQTSRKVKFYVNGALDSEKNMGTSAVNAVTALLVGSHKNIGTMDPHSMKGDVDDIRVYDATLTDDQAAAIYAEQGTALARKQLGTLVSQADALLAAGEVDAASAQAQALATAKRNAVNAMNNTSGSAVARMTAMNAAGTALQTAITAYQAHVPITLTADPSTVERTVDSASIFGVNHRYAFNGYGSFDPDTMRVKDDFTALYKQVGFGSIRYPGGTISNLFNWKTTIGPRAQRLKQIHGFYNNPGQGGIEPNFGIGEIATFAD
;
A
#
# COMPACT_ATOMS: atom_id res chain seq x y z
N MET A 1 34.88 -36.90 5.00
CA MET A 1 35.38 -35.48 4.96
C MET A 1 34.91 -34.87 3.67
N THR A 2 33.80 -34.19 3.71
CA THR A 2 33.26 -33.49 2.54
C THR A 2 33.16 -32.01 2.92
N HIS A 3 33.97 -31.19 2.28
CA HIS A 3 33.97 -29.73 2.46
C HIS A 3 32.68 -29.14 1.92
N ILE A 4 31.87 -28.51 2.77
CA ILE A 4 30.79 -27.64 2.37
C ILE A 4 31.23 -26.20 2.63
N THR A 5 31.49 -25.49 1.53
CA THR A 5 31.81 -24.06 1.56
C THR A 5 30.54 -23.27 1.84
N SER A 6 30.52 -22.51 2.93
CA SER A 6 29.42 -21.65 3.33
C SER A 6 29.35 -20.39 2.45
N HIS A 7 28.27 -20.19 1.73
CA HIS A 7 27.95 -18.91 1.05
C HIS A 7 27.19 -17.97 1.99
N ARG A 8 27.92 -17.01 2.57
CA ARG A 8 27.40 -15.88 3.37
C ARG A 8 26.71 -14.82 2.50
N ARG A 9 25.81 -15.14 1.58
CA ARG A 9 25.14 -14.13 0.71
C ARG A 9 23.61 -14.07 0.76
N SER A 10 22.94 -14.94 1.51
CA SER A 10 21.46 -15.02 1.44
C SER A 10 20.68 -13.97 2.24
N GLY A 11 21.22 -13.45 3.34
CA GLY A 11 20.47 -12.57 4.24
C GLY A 11 20.15 -11.15 3.70
N LYS A 12 20.95 -10.63 2.76
CA LYS A 12 20.69 -9.31 2.16
C LYS A 12 19.70 -9.38 1.00
N LEU A 13 19.69 -10.47 0.25
CA LEU A 13 18.75 -10.68 -0.85
C LEU A 13 17.31 -10.84 -0.35
N TRP A 14 17.12 -11.50 0.77
CA TRP A 14 15.82 -11.69 1.40
C TRP A 14 15.17 -10.39 1.87
N ARG A 15 15.93 -9.48 2.45
CA ARG A 15 15.40 -8.16 2.88
C ARG A 15 15.00 -7.28 1.70
N SER A 16 15.69 -7.39 0.58
CA SER A 16 15.35 -6.64 -0.65
C SER A 16 14.13 -7.22 -1.37
N ILE A 17 13.94 -8.55 -1.34
CA ILE A 17 12.78 -9.23 -1.92
C ILE A 17 11.52 -8.94 -1.10
N MET A 18 11.59 -8.96 0.25
CA MET A 18 10.45 -8.62 1.11
C MET A 18 10.03 -7.14 1.01
N ALA A 19 10.96 -6.22 0.79
CA ALA A 19 10.64 -4.81 0.55
C ALA A 19 9.95 -4.58 -0.81
N ALA A 20 10.30 -5.37 -1.84
CA ALA A 20 9.63 -5.32 -3.15
C ALA A 20 8.22 -5.93 -3.12
N ILE A 21 7.95 -6.90 -2.23
CA ILE A 21 6.62 -7.54 -2.07
C ILE A 21 5.60 -6.55 -1.51
N ALA A 22 5.99 -5.67 -0.58
CA ALA A 22 5.08 -4.68 0.00
C ALA A 22 4.61 -3.64 -1.03
N THR A 23 5.42 -3.34 -2.06
CA THR A 23 5.08 -2.37 -3.11
C THR A 23 4.26 -2.96 -4.26
N ALA A 24 4.44 -4.24 -4.57
CA ALA A 24 3.70 -4.89 -5.66
C ALA A 24 2.28 -5.36 -5.23
N ALA A 25 2.06 -5.66 -3.95
CA ALA A 25 0.75 -6.07 -3.44
C ALA A 25 -0.29 -4.93 -3.41
N MET A 26 0.12 -3.67 -3.50
CA MET A 26 -0.79 -2.52 -3.50
C MET A 26 -1.35 -2.16 -4.88
N ALA A 27 -0.90 -2.78 -5.97
CA ALA A 27 -1.28 -2.37 -7.33
C ALA A 27 -2.41 -3.20 -7.96
N LEU A 28 -2.78 -4.32 -7.36
CA LEU A 28 -3.93 -5.10 -7.81
C LEU A 28 -5.13 -4.74 -6.94
N SER A 29 -5.79 -3.62 -7.24
CA SER A 29 -7.09 -3.30 -6.65
C SER A 29 -8.08 -4.42 -6.99
N PRO A 30 -8.77 -5.04 -6.02
CA PRO A 30 -9.82 -6.01 -6.27
C PRO A 30 -11.10 -5.27 -6.67
N GLY A 31 -11.07 -4.61 -7.82
CA GLY A 31 -12.19 -3.86 -8.37
C GLY A 31 -12.49 -4.23 -9.82
N ALA A 32 -11.85 -5.25 -10.35
CA ALA A 32 -12.28 -5.82 -11.62
C ALA A 32 -13.57 -6.62 -11.36
N ALA A 33 -14.71 -5.93 -11.39
CA ALA A 33 -15.98 -6.61 -11.60
C ALA A 33 -15.82 -7.50 -12.82
N ALA A 34 -16.19 -8.78 -12.69
CA ALA A 34 -16.19 -9.71 -13.78
C ALA A 34 -17.11 -9.17 -14.87
N TYR A 35 -16.55 -8.56 -15.89
CA TYR A 35 -17.25 -8.32 -17.13
C TYR A 35 -17.47 -9.70 -17.77
N ALA A 36 -18.72 -10.14 -17.80
CA ALA A 36 -19.13 -11.23 -18.64
C ALA A 36 -18.74 -10.86 -20.07
N ALA A 37 -17.88 -11.65 -20.68
CA ALA A 37 -17.50 -11.48 -22.06
C ALA A 37 -18.72 -11.79 -22.93
N ASP A 38 -19.45 -10.77 -23.35
CA ASP A 38 -20.38 -10.87 -24.45
C ASP A 38 -19.56 -11.01 -25.74
N ALA A 39 -19.74 -12.13 -26.43
CA ALA A 39 -18.88 -12.59 -27.52
C ALA A 39 -19.15 -11.87 -28.85
N ASP A 40 -19.73 -10.68 -28.87
CA ASP A 40 -20.08 -9.96 -30.10
C ASP A 40 -19.78 -8.45 -30.07
N ALA A 41 -18.60 -8.07 -29.58
CA ALA A 41 -18.13 -6.69 -29.63
C ALA A 41 -17.21 -6.44 -30.83
N THR A 42 -17.79 -6.38 -32.03
CA THR A 42 -17.16 -5.69 -33.15
C THR A 42 -17.32 -4.16 -32.98
N ALA A 43 -16.20 -3.50 -32.63
CA ALA A 43 -15.91 -2.07 -32.81
C ALA A 43 -16.64 -1.01 -31.96
N PRO A 44 -16.39 -0.89 -30.64
CA PRO A 44 -16.69 0.39 -29.96
C PRO A 44 -15.55 1.44 -30.09
N ALA A 45 -14.33 1.03 -30.39
CA ALA A 45 -13.18 1.94 -30.47
C ALA A 45 -13.31 3.01 -31.56
N THR A 46 -13.95 2.71 -32.68
CA THR A 46 -14.11 3.64 -33.80
C THR A 46 -15.07 4.81 -33.51
N THR A 47 -16.08 4.62 -32.66
CA THR A 47 -17.03 5.69 -32.29
C THR A 47 -16.45 6.66 -31.25
N ALA A 48 -15.66 6.21 -30.31
CA ALA A 48 -14.97 7.10 -29.37
C ALA A 48 -13.94 7.97 -30.10
N SER A 49 -13.27 7.43 -31.10
CA SER A 49 -12.35 8.18 -31.98
C SER A 49 -13.03 9.30 -32.76
N ALA A 50 -14.26 9.11 -33.20
CA ALA A 50 -15.00 10.12 -34.00
C ALA A 50 -15.32 11.40 -33.21
N ASN A 51 -15.46 11.31 -31.88
CA ASN A 51 -15.77 12.45 -31.01
C ASN A 51 -14.52 12.95 -30.23
N LEU A 52 -13.33 12.44 -30.56
CA LEU A 52 -12.10 12.90 -29.97
C LEU A 52 -11.74 14.28 -30.51
N ARG A 53 -11.60 15.25 -29.63
CA ARG A 53 -11.18 16.62 -29.94
C ARG A 53 -9.69 16.82 -29.81
N GLY A 54 -9.07 16.21 -28.80
CA GLY A 54 -7.64 16.29 -28.61
C GLY A 54 -7.11 15.20 -27.70
N ALA A 55 -5.84 14.87 -27.91
CA ALA A 55 -5.09 13.90 -27.10
C ALA A 55 -3.67 14.38 -26.90
N TRP A 56 -3.13 14.24 -25.70
CA TRP A 56 -1.77 14.61 -25.32
C TRP A 56 -1.13 13.46 -24.56
N ASN A 57 -0.24 12.74 -25.21
CA ASN A 57 0.51 11.60 -24.65
C ASN A 57 2.01 11.88 -24.51
N PHE A 58 2.46 13.08 -24.79
CA PHE A 58 3.81 13.61 -24.61
C PHE A 58 4.94 12.90 -25.34
N GLU A 59 4.69 11.84 -26.10
CA GLU A 59 5.73 11.06 -26.78
C GLU A 59 6.53 11.85 -27.82
N ASN A 60 5.89 12.86 -28.42
CA ASN A 60 6.49 13.75 -29.41
C ASN A 60 6.95 15.09 -28.82
N THR A 61 7.06 15.18 -27.48
CA THR A 61 7.48 16.40 -26.78
C THR A 61 8.83 16.13 -26.10
N ALA A 62 9.83 16.92 -26.43
CA ALA A 62 11.15 16.75 -25.84
C ALA A 62 11.21 17.28 -24.39
N ALA A 63 12.12 16.72 -23.61
CA ALA A 63 12.39 17.23 -22.27
C ALA A 63 12.88 18.70 -22.36
N GLY A 64 12.21 19.58 -21.62
CA GLY A 64 12.48 21.03 -21.65
C GLY A 64 11.58 21.83 -22.57
N ASP A 65 10.82 21.19 -23.46
CA ASP A 65 9.81 21.89 -24.24
C ASP A 65 8.73 22.46 -23.35
N ARG A 66 8.25 23.63 -23.71
CA ARG A 66 7.18 24.35 -22.99
C ARG A 66 5.84 24.28 -23.73
N GLU A 67 5.77 23.52 -24.78
CA GLU A 67 4.58 23.30 -25.59
C GLU A 67 4.47 21.82 -25.95
N ALA A 68 3.30 21.23 -25.67
CA ALA A 68 3.01 19.85 -26.01
C ALA A 68 2.06 19.79 -27.21
N ALA A 69 2.41 18.99 -28.21
CA ALA A 69 1.63 18.78 -29.39
C ALA A 69 0.35 17.97 -29.09
N ASN A 70 -0.73 18.30 -29.80
CA ASN A 70 -1.91 17.44 -29.86
C ASN A 70 -1.61 16.22 -30.75
N ASN A 71 -1.69 15.05 -30.20
CA ASN A 71 -1.38 13.78 -30.87
C ASN A 71 -2.60 13.10 -31.49
N GLY A 72 -3.81 13.68 -31.35
CA GLY A 72 -5.01 13.08 -31.91
C GLY A 72 -6.24 13.98 -31.85
N GLY A 73 -7.30 13.57 -32.52
CA GLY A 73 -8.57 14.29 -32.55
C GLY A 73 -8.67 15.34 -33.65
N SER A 74 -9.76 16.09 -33.63
CA SER A 74 -10.12 17.08 -34.69
C SER A 74 -9.59 18.49 -34.41
N SER A 75 -9.05 18.75 -33.23
CA SER A 75 -8.47 20.04 -32.83
C SER A 75 -7.00 20.14 -33.21
N SER A 76 -6.55 21.32 -33.62
CA SER A 76 -5.11 21.63 -33.79
C SER A 76 -4.50 22.32 -32.58
N ALA A 77 -5.19 22.30 -31.43
CA ALA A 77 -4.74 22.98 -30.22
C ALA A 77 -3.45 22.36 -29.67
N THR A 78 -2.48 23.20 -29.43
CA THR A 78 -1.32 22.84 -28.61
C THR A 78 -1.60 23.15 -27.14
N ALA A 79 -0.83 22.53 -26.27
CA ALA A 79 -0.88 22.77 -24.83
C ALA A 79 0.40 23.44 -24.36
N GLN A 80 0.27 24.50 -23.56
CA GLN A 80 1.41 25.24 -23.00
C GLN A 80 1.69 24.82 -21.58
N LEU A 81 2.96 24.57 -21.25
CA LEU A 81 3.44 24.29 -19.89
C LEU A 81 3.83 25.61 -19.23
N ILE A 82 3.15 25.98 -18.16
CA ILE A 82 3.31 27.26 -17.47
C ILE A 82 3.76 27.02 -16.03
N GLY A 83 4.74 27.77 -15.57
CA GLY A 83 5.37 27.63 -14.26
C GLY A 83 6.71 26.89 -14.33
N ASP A 84 7.45 26.91 -13.23
CA ASP A 84 8.83 26.39 -13.19
C ASP A 84 8.91 24.92 -12.73
N ASP A 85 7.82 24.41 -12.13
CA ASP A 85 7.76 23.10 -11.51
C ASP A 85 6.84 22.13 -12.30
N ILE A 86 6.92 22.22 -13.62
CA ILE A 86 6.26 21.37 -14.60
C ILE A 86 7.20 21.07 -15.75
N SER A 87 7.31 19.82 -16.12
CA SER A 87 8.22 19.36 -17.19
C SER A 87 7.74 18.08 -17.84
N ILE A 88 8.25 17.78 -19.03
CA ILE A 88 8.12 16.45 -19.64
C ILE A 88 9.33 15.64 -19.23
N ILE A 89 9.09 14.45 -18.68
CA ILE A 89 10.13 13.50 -18.26
C ILE A 89 9.81 12.09 -18.75
N ALA A 90 10.81 11.25 -18.86
CA ALA A 90 10.58 9.82 -19.03
C ALA A 90 9.86 9.27 -17.78
N ASP A 91 8.84 8.43 -17.98
CA ASP A 91 8.12 7.82 -16.85
C ASP A 91 9.07 7.05 -15.94
N PRO A 92 9.26 7.45 -14.67
CA PRO A 92 10.12 6.72 -13.73
C PRO A 92 9.71 5.27 -13.49
N ALA A 93 8.43 4.94 -13.71
CA ALA A 93 7.94 3.57 -13.63
C ALA A 93 8.23 2.76 -14.91
N GLY A 94 8.61 3.43 -16.02
CA GLY A 94 8.92 2.82 -17.29
C GLY A 94 7.73 2.09 -17.94
N VAL A 95 6.52 2.64 -17.76
CA VAL A 95 5.27 2.11 -18.31
C VAL A 95 4.82 2.94 -19.51
N PHE A 96 4.75 4.25 -19.30
CA PHE A 96 4.27 5.23 -20.28
C PHE A 96 5.47 6.06 -20.75
N GLY A 97 6.02 5.92 -21.84
CA GLY A 97 7.19 6.64 -22.39
C GLY A 97 7.54 7.98 -21.73
N ASN A 98 7.14 9.10 -22.33
CA ASN A 98 7.22 10.42 -21.71
C ASN A 98 5.92 10.77 -20.99
N VAL A 99 6.02 11.48 -19.87
CA VAL A 99 4.88 11.92 -19.05
C VAL A 99 5.01 13.38 -18.65
N LEU A 100 3.91 14.03 -18.37
CA LEU A 100 3.87 15.37 -17.78
C LEU A 100 4.06 15.26 -16.27
N HIS A 101 5.17 15.80 -15.77
CA HIS A 101 5.53 15.78 -14.35
C HIS A 101 5.23 17.12 -13.68
N PHE A 102 4.59 17.03 -12.50
CA PHE A 102 4.36 18.14 -11.58
C PHE A 102 5.16 17.89 -10.30
N GLY A 103 6.05 18.82 -9.95
CA GLY A 103 6.82 18.78 -8.73
C GLY A 103 6.06 19.29 -7.50
N ALA A 104 6.78 19.75 -6.49
CA ALA A 104 6.20 20.16 -5.20
C ALA A 104 5.50 21.52 -5.26
N GLY A 105 5.81 22.37 -6.22
CA GLY A 105 5.30 23.74 -6.35
C GLY A 105 3.82 23.81 -6.72
N ALA A 106 3.20 24.96 -6.44
CA ALA A 106 1.76 25.14 -6.56
C ALA A 106 1.33 25.95 -7.79
N SER A 107 2.27 26.57 -8.48
CA SER A 107 1.97 27.57 -9.54
C SER A 107 2.11 27.03 -10.95
N SER A 108 2.38 25.73 -11.10
CA SER A 108 2.61 25.11 -12.40
C SER A 108 1.38 24.38 -12.91
N TYR A 109 1.12 24.50 -14.20
CA TYR A 109 -0.03 23.88 -14.87
C TYR A 109 0.20 23.76 -16.36
N MET A 110 -0.50 22.82 -17.00
CA MET A 110 -0.63 22.80 -18.45
C MET A 110 -1.92 23.48 -18.87
N LYS A 111 -1.85 24.35 -19.90
CA LYS A 111 -2.98 25.07 -20.47
C LYS A 111 -3.23 24.61 -21.89
N ILE A 112 -4.43 24.12 -22.15
CA ILE A 112 -4.95 23.77 -23.48
C ILE A 112 -5.88 24.89 -23.94
N ASN A 113 -5.51 25.61 -24.98
CA ASN A 113 -6.23 26.82 -25.44
C ASN A 113 -7.52 26.53 -26.24
N GLN A 114 -7.77 25.29 -26.60
CA GLN A 114 -9.04 24.85 -27.14
C GLN A 114 -9.59 23.72 -26.30
N TYR A 115 -10.91 23.68 -26.15
CA TYR A 115 -11.56 22.67 -25.34
C TYR A 115 -13.02 22.50 -25.79
N VAL A 116 -13.67 21.47 -25.27
CA VAL A 116 -15.09 21.26 -25.46
C VAL A 116 -15.89 22.07 -24.43
N ASN A 117 -16.89 22.79 -24.87
CA ASN A 117 -17.75 23.56 -23.96
C ASN A 117 -18.73 22.63 -23.23
N THR A 118 -18.33 22.17 -22.03
CA THR A 118 -19.18 21.34 -21.18
C THR A 118 -20.48 22.02 -20.71
N GLY A 119 -20.63 23.32 -20.96
CA GLY A 119 -21.82 24.07 -20.59
C GLY A 119 -22.90 24.09 -21.64
N ALA A 120 -22.54 23.85 -22.90
CA ALA A 120 -23.44 23.91 -24.04
C ALA A 120 -23.73 22.53 -24.64
N GLY A 121 -22.99 21.51 -24.31
CA GLY A 121 -23.12 20.17 -24.86
C GLY A 121 -22.52 19.09 -24.00
N ASN A 122 -22.63 17.86 -24.45
CA ASN A 122 -22.00 16.70 -23.82
C ASN A 122 -20.49 16.78 -24.00
N ALA A 123 -19.75 16.30 -22.98
CA ALA A 123 -18.30 16.22 -23.04
C ALA A 123 -17.79 15.10 -22.16
N SER A 124 -16.61 14.58 -22.49
CA SER A 124 -15.92 13.64 -21.64
C SER A 124 -14.44 13.92 -21.64
N PHE A 125 -13.80 13.58 -20.57
CA PHE A 125 -12.37 13.73 -20.35
C PHE A 125 -11.83 12.43 -19.80
N ALA A 126 -10.65 12.03 -20.25
CA ALA A 126 -9.94 10.87 -19.74
C ALA A 126 -8.46 11.20 -19.56
N MET A 127 -7.82 10.59 -18.58
CA MET A 127 -6.39 10.72 -18.37
C MET A 127 -5.85 9.59 -17.49
N TRP A 128 -4.58 9.32 -17.64
CA TRP A 128 -3.78 8.61 -16.65
C TRP A 128 -3.12 9.61 -15.72
N TYR A 129 -3.01 9.26 -14.43
CA TYR A 129 -2.24 10.03 -13.47
C TYR A 129 -1.63 9.13 -12.40
N ARG A 130 -0.53 9.55 -11.81
CA ARG A 130 0.11 8.97 -10.66
C ARG A 130 0.38 10.07 -9.63
N TYR A 131 -0.35 10.05 -8.53
CA TYR A 131 -0.13 11.02 -7.46
C TYR A 131 1.11 10.64 -6.65
N ASP A 132 2.07 11.57 -6.52
CA ASP A 132 3.29 11.33 -5.76
C ASP A 132 3.07 11.62 -4.27
N THR A 133 2.96 10.57 -3.49
CA THR A 133 2.78 10.65 -2.04
C THR A 133 4.02 11.12 -1.29
N THR A 134 5.18 11.18 -1.93
CA THR A 134 6.41 11.71 -1.32
C THR A 134 6.43 13.24 -1.31
N LEU A 135 5.75 13.86 -2.28
CA LEU A 135 5.60 15.31 -2.39
C LEU A 135 4.43 15.85 -1.55
N ASP A 136 3.48 15.01 -1.17
CA ASP A 136 2.38 15.28 -0.24
C ASP A 136 2.13 14.05 0.64
N PRO A 137 2.96 13.81 1.66
CA PRO A 137 2.86 12.61 2.50
C PRO A 137 1.56 12.54 3.32
N THR A 138 0.97 13.68 3.64
CA THR A 138 -0.28 13.72 4.42
C THR A 138 -1.49 13.41 3.56
N GLY A 139 -1.44 13.72 2.27
CA GLY A 139 -2.56 13.57 1.34
C GLY A 139 -3.79 14.38 1.74
N ASP A 140 -3.60 15.44 2.56
CA ASP A 140 -4.67 16.25 3.13
C ASP A 140 -5.15 17.36 2.19
N LYS A 141 -4.53 17.47 1.03
CA LYS A 141 -4.87 18.48 0.03
C LYS A 141 -5.60 17.86 -1.18
N PRO A 142 -6.58 18.58 -1.75
CA PRO A 142 -7.17 18.17 -3.03
C PRO A 142 -6.15 18.32 -4.16
N ALA A 143 -6.09 17.34 -5.06
CA ALA A 143 -5.32 17.43 -6.29
C ALA A 143 -6.24 17.76 -7.46
N VAL A 144 -6.09 18.95 -8.04
CA VAL A 144 -6.84 19.32 -9.24
C VAL A 144 -6.20 18.66 -10.45
N LEU A 145 -6.90 17.70 -11.04
CA LEU A 145 -6.48 17.01 -12.25
C LEU A 145 -6.86 17.81 -13.49
N LEU A 146 -8.09 18.32 -13.53
CA LEU A 146 -8.62 19.04 -14.68
C LEU A 146 -9.58 20.16 -14.23
N GLN A 147 -9.43 21.34 -14.82
CA GLN A 147 -10.25 22.50 -14.56
C GLN A 147 -10.58 23.30 -15.83
N GLN A 148 -11.69 24.00 -15.81
CA GLN A 148 -12.02 25.01 -16.82
C GLN A 148 -11.48 26.38 -16.41
N ASP A 149 -10.72 27.04 -17.32
CA ASP A 149 -10.26 28.40 -17.14
C ASP A 149 -11.43 29.39 -17.23
N GLY A 150 -11.44 30.42 -16.38
CA GLY A 150 -12.41 31.49 -16.35
C GLY A 150 -13.73 31.19 -15.63
N ALA A 151 -14.20 29.96 -15.57
CA ALA A 151 -15.51 29.61 -15.00
C ALA A 151 -15.46 29.14 -13.53
N GLY A 152 -14.29 28.88 -13.00
CA GLY A 152 -14.12 28.46 -11.62
C GLY A 152 -14.63 27.06 -11.30
N ARG A 153 -14.56 26.15 -12.23
CA ARG A 153 -15.16 24.83 -12.13
C ARG A 153 -14.10 23.76 -12.16
N SER A 154 -14.05 22.96 -11.11
CA SER A 154 -13.27 21.75 -11.09
C SER A 154 -13.99 20.69 -11.92
N LEU A 155 -13.45 20.37 -13.09
CA LEU A 155 -13.98 19.27 -13.89
C LEU A 155 -13.62 17.93 -13.27
N LEU A 156 -12.43 17.85 -12.69
CA LEU A 156 -11.97 16.64 -12.03
C LEU A 156 -10.95 16.99 -10.95
N THR A 157 -11.22 16.57 -9.72
CA THR A 157 -10.35 16.74 -8.57
C THR A 157 -10.31 15.45 -7.78
N LEU A 158 -9.13 15.03 -7.32
CA LEU A 158 -8.97 13.99 -6.30
C LEU A 158 -9.03 14.66 -4.92
N ARG A 159 -10.03 14.31 -4.12
CA ARG A 159 -10.21 14.86 -2.76
C ARG A 159 -9.29 14.17 -1.73
N PRO A 160 -9.06 14.78 -0.56
CA PRO A 160 -8.40 14.11 0.57
C PRO A 160 -9.08 12.82 1.01
N SER A 161 -10.39 12.70 0.81
CA SER A 161 -11.14 11.46 1.03
C SER A 161 -10.78 10.33 0.05
N ASN A 162 -9.87 10.59 -0.91
CA ASN A 162 -9.53 9.70 -2.02
C ASN A 162 -10.70 9.39 -2.96
N GLN A 163 -11.71 10.24 -3.00
CA GLN A 163 -12.80 10.19 -3.97
C GLN A 163 -12.56 11.22 -5.07
N TYR A 164 -13.01 10.90 -6.28
CA TYR A 164 -13.07 11.90 -7.34
C TYR A 164 -14.22 12.85 -7.09
N HIS A 165 -14.02 14.08 -7.50
CA HIS A 165 -14.96 15.16 -7.33
C HIS A 165 -15.04 16.01 -8.59
N THR A 166 -16.23 16.44 -8.93
CA THR A 166 -16.47 17.51 -9.89
C THR A 166 -17.39 18.55 -9.29
N TYR A 167 -17.14 19.81 -9.63
CA TYR A 167 -18.07 20.91 -9.36
C TYR A 167 -18.64 21.38 -10.67
N VAL A 168 -19.86 20.98 -10.99
CA VAL A 168 -20.52 21.23 -12.27
C VAL A 168 -21.93 21.73 -12.05
N ASN A 169 -22.31 22.76 -12.81
CA ASN A 169 -23.65 23.35 -12.74
C ASN A 169 -24.05 23.74 -11.30
N ALA A 170 -23.13 24.35 -10.56
CA ALA A 170 -23.26 24.75 -9.15
C ALA A 170 -23.54 23.58 -8.17
N THR A 171 -23.11 22.37 -8.52
CA THR A 171 -23.32 21.18 -7.69
C THR A 171 -22.01 20.45 -7.48
N ASP A 172 -21.71 20.15 -6.22
CA ASP A 172 -20.62 19.23 -5.83
C ASP A 172 -21.08 17.79 -6.06
N VAL A 173 -20.29 17.03 -6.80
CA VAL A 173 -20.55 15.62 -7.08
C VAL A 173 -19.33 14.79 -6.76
N LEU A 174 -19.52 13.70 -6.01
CA LEU A 174 -18.45 12.77 -5.62
C LEU A 174 -18.66 11.39 -6.24
N SER A 175 -17.56 10.73 -6.58
CA SER A 175 -17.56 9.30 -6.92
C SER A 175 -18.00 8.45 -5.71
N ASN A 176 -18.40 7.19 -5.97
CA ASN A 176 -18.81 6.31 -4.88
C ASN A 176 -17.60 5.76 -4.10
N ASN A 177 -16.60 5.29 -4.83
CA ASN A 177 -15.48 4.57 -4.24
C ASN A 177 -14.26 5.48 -4.06
N THR A 178 -13.39 5.05 -3.16
CA THR A 178 -12.07 5.65 -2.97
C THR A 178 -11.03 4.98 -3.86
N VAL A 179 -10.00 5.73 -4.25
CA VAL A 179 -8.87 5.21 -5.04
C VAL A 179 -7.58 5.28 -4.25
N ALA A 180 -6.67 4.35 -4.50
CA ALA A 180 -5.36 4.38 -3.89
C ALA A 180 -4.49 5.48 -4.53
N ARG A 181 -3.68 6.18 -3.73
CA ARG A 181 -2.63 7.09 -4.21
C ARG A 181 -1.32 6.33 -4.42
N GLY A 182 -0.43 6.90 -5.22
CA GLY A 182 0.94 6.40 -5.43
C GLY A 182 1.14 5.48 -6.63
N GLY A 183 0.07 4.86 -7.13
CA GLY A 183 0.09 4.07 -8.37
C GLY A 183 -0.54 4.79 -9.55
N TRP A 184 -0.24 4.35 -10.77
CA TRP A 184 -0.96 4.81 -11.95
C TRP A 184 -2.44 4.46 -11.87
N GLN A 185 -3.30 5.45 -12.10
CA GLN A 185 -4.75 5.34 -12.15
C GLN A 185 -5.26 5.96 -13.44
N HIS A 186 -6.26 5.35 -14.05
CA HIS A 186 -6.99 5.94 -15.14
C HIS A 186 -8.34 6.44 -14.63
N ILE A 187 -8.69 7.65 -15.01
CA ILE A 187 -9.99 8.24 -14.73
C ILE A 187 -10.60 8.78 -16.02
N ALA A 188 -11.86 8.47 -16.26
CA ALA A 188 -12.66 9.21 -17.21
C ALA A 188 -13.89 9.78 -16.51
N VAL A 189 -14.24 11.00 -16.87
CA VAL A 189 -15.47 11.67 -16.42
C VAL A 189 -16.28 12.09 -17.64
N SER A 190 -17.57 11.76 -17.63
CA SER A 190 -18.48 12.02 -18.76
C SER A 190 -19.67 12.85 -18.30
N PHE A 191 -19.92 13.97 -18.95
CA PHE A 191 -20.99 14.93 -18.66
C PHE A 191 -22.05 14.86 -19.72
N ASP A 192 -23.26 14.44 -19.34
CA ASP A 192 -24.43 14.46 -20.17
C ASP A 192 -25.33 15.65 -19.78
N GLN A 193 -25.25 16.71 -20.54
CA GLN A 193 -26.06 17.92 -20.31
C GLN A 193 -27.52 17.73 -20.63
N THR A 194 -27.87 16.73 -21.44
CA THR A 194 -29.27 16.42 -21.80
C THR A 194 -30.00 15.74 -20.67
N SER A 195 -29.40 14.68 -20.13
CA SER A 195 -29.97 13.93 -19.00
C SER A 195 -29.59 14.50 -17.64
N ARG A 196 -28.70 15.51 -17.59
CA ARG A 196 -28.14 16.07 -16.36
C ARG A 196 -27.43 15.04 -15.50
N LYS A 197 -26.67 14.18 -16.14
CA LYS A 197 -25.90 13.12 -15.49
C LYS A 197 -24.38 13.32 -15.64
N VAL A 198 -23.66 12.94 -14.63
CA VAL A 198 -22.20 12.77 -14.69
C VAL A 198 -21.86 11.35 -14.31
N LYS A 199 -20.99 10.73 -15.11
CA LYS A 199 -20.44 9.40 -14.84
C LYS A 199 -18.97 9.50 -14.54
N PHE A 200 -18.51 8.75 -13.52
CA PHE A 200 -17.10 8.52 -13.23
C PHE A 200 -16.74 7.10 -13.63
N TYR A 201 -15.65 6.94 -14.38
CA TYR A 201 -15.10 5.64 -14.75
C TYR A 201 -13.70 5.52 -14.18
N VAL A 202 -13.50 4.60 -13.27
CA VAL A 202 -12.20 4.37 -12.63
C VAL A 202 -11.58 3.09 -13.20
N ASN A 203 -10.39 3.22 -13.76
CA ASN A 203 -9.70 2.11 -14.41
C ASN A 203 -10.61 1.35 -15.41
N GLY A 204 -11.33 2.12 -16.23
CA GLY A 204 -12.19 1.62 -17.29
C GLY A 204 -13.57 1.11 -16.84
N ALA A 205 -13.84 1.02 -15.55
CA ALA A 205 -15.12 0.56 -15.02
C ALA A 205 -15.98 1.72 -14.51
N LEU A 206 -17.30 1.64 -14.71
CA LEU A 206 -18.24 2.63 -14.15
C LEU A 206 -18.19 2.55 -12.61
N ASP A 207 -17.74 3.64 -11.98
CA ASP A 207 -17.79 3.81 -10.53
C ASP A 207 -19.16 4.30 -10.07
N SER A 208 -19.64 5.34 -10.73
CA SER A 208 -20.91 5.96 -10.34
C SER A 208 -21.50 6.83 -11.45
N GLU A 209 -22.82 6.91 -11.43
CA GLU A 209 -23.61 7.89 -12.17
C GLU A 209 -24.36 8.78 -11.18
N LYS A 210 -24.24 10.09 -11.32
CA LYS A 210 -24.80 11.09 -10.41
C LYS A 210 -25.55 12.18 -11.16
N ASN A 211 -26.45 12.86 -10.46
CA ASN A 211 -27.12 14.03 -11.00
C ASN A 211 -26.21 15.26 -10.96
N MET A 212 -26.19 16.02 -12.04
CA MET A 212 -25.63 17.38 -12.09
C MET A 212 -26.69 18.42 -11.73
N GLY A 213 -26.24 19.61 -11.32
CA GLY A 213 -27.11 20.76 -11.15
C GLY A 213 -27.68 21.28 -12.48
N THR A 214 -28.62 22.19 -12.38
CA THR A 214 -29.31 22.78 -13.52
C THR A 214 -28.84 24.19 -13.90
N SER A 215 -27.94 24.79 -13.09
CA SER A 215 -27.39 26.13 -13.35
C SER A 215 -26.69 26.19 -14.70
N ALA A 216 -26.85 27.30 -15.41
CA ALA A 216 -26.15 27.54 -16.67
C ALA A 216 -24.62 27.53 -16.45
N VAL A 217 -23.90 27.06 -17.43
CA VAL A 217 -22.43 27.04 -17.45
C VAL A 217 -21.95 28.16 -18.37
N ASN A 218 -21.06 29.03 -17.82
CA ASN A 218 -20.47 30.08 -18.66
C ASN A 218 -19.54 29.49 -19.71
N ALA A 219 -19.37 30.20 -20.82
CA ALA A 219 -18.37 29.85 -21.80
C ALA A 219 -16.98 29.85 -21.19
N VAL A 220 -16.17 28.91 -21.60
CA VAL A 220 -14.80 28.69 -21.07
C VAL A 220 -13.85 28.85 -22.25
N THR A 221 -12.65 29.31 -21.99
CA THR A 221 -11.65 29.62 -23.03
C THR A 221 -10.52 28.61 -23.13
N ALA A 222 -10.28 27.85 -22.07
CA ALA A 222 -9.22 26.87 -22.01
C ALA A 222 -9.49 25.79 -20.96
N LEU A 223 -8.74 24.67 -21.06
CA LEU A 223 -8.59 23.67 -20.00
C LEU A 223 -7.26 23.87 -19.28
N LEU A 224 -7.27 23.70 -17.97
CA LEU A 224 -6.10 23.67 -17.12
C LEU A 224 -5.93 22.26 -16.56
N VAL A 225 -4.71 21.71 -16.65
CA VAL A 225 -4.34 20.44 -16.05
C VAL A 225 -3.38 20.71 -14.92
N GLY A 226 -3.64 20.13 -13.76
CA GLY A 226 -2.73 20.17 -12.62
C GLY A 226 -2.91 21.34 -11.66
N SER A 227 -3.77 22.32 -11.95
CA SER A 227 -3.95 23.46 -11.05
C SER A 227 -5.36 24.03 -11.07
N HIS A 228 -5.67 24.81 -10.01
CA HIS A 228 -6.91 25.55 -9.87
C HIS A 228 -6.84 26.93 -10.57
N LYS A 229 -8.01 27.48 -10.93
CA LYS A 229 -8.12 28.78 -11.62
C LYS A 229 -7.46 29.97 -10.88
N ASN A 230 -7.40 29.91 -9.58
CA ASN A 230 -6.80 30.93 -8.73
C ASN A 230 -5.34 30.61 -8.43
N ILE A 231 -4.57 30.39 -9.48
CA ILE A 231 -3.14 30.06 -9.41
C ILE A 231 -2.42 31.14 -8.60
N GLY A 232 -1.60 30.72 -7.64
CA GLY A 232 -0.87 31.62 -6.73
C GLY A 232 -1.63 32.03 -5.46
N THR A 233 -2.95 31.84 -5.41
CA THR A 233 -3.75 32.10 -4.19
C THR A 233 -4.39 30.83 -3.63
N MET A 234 -4.39 29.74 -4.39
CA MET A 234 -4.98 28.45 -4.03
C MET A 234 -3.93 27.33 -3.95
N ASP A 235 -2.71 27.66 -3.56
CA ASP A 235 -1.85 26.64 -3.00
C ASP A 235 -2.56 26.10 -1.75
N PRO A 236 -2.92 24.88 -1.71
CA PRO A 236 -2.24 23.66 -2.07
C PRO A 236 -3.03 22.71 -2.96
N HIS A 237 -3.82 23.19 -3.89
CA HIS A 237 -4.74 22.38 -4.69
C HIS A 237 -4.15 21.90 -6.03
N SER A 238 -2.83 21.96 -6.20
CA SER A 238 -2.15 21.52 -7.42
C SER A 238 -1.95 20.01 -7.46
N MET A 239 -1.91 19.46 -8.67
CA MET A 239 -1.44 18.10 -8.91
C MET A 239 0.03 17.98 -8.48
N LYS A 240 0.41 16.82 -7.98
CA LYS A 240 1.78 16.42 -7.67
C LYS A 240 2.02 15.03 -8.21
N GLY A 241 3.09 14.85 -8.99
CA GLY A 241 3.38 13.58 -9.66
C GLY A 241 3.15 13.66 -11.15
N ASP A 242 2.65 12.63 -11.77
CA ASP A 242 2.69 12.48 -13.22
C ASP A 242 1.29 12.35 -13.82
N VAL A 243 1.15 12.85 -15.05
CA VAL A 243 -0.07 12.75 -15.86
C VAL A 243 0.30 12.31 -17.27
N ASP A 244 -0.52 11.48 -17.89
CA ASP A 244 -0.34 11.03 -19.26
C ASP A 244 -1.69 10.78 -19.98
N ASP A 245 -1.63 10.66 -21.29
CA ASP A 245 -2.73 10.31 -22.19
C ASP A 245 -4.02 11.07 -21.88
N ILE A 246 -3.89 12.42 -21.83
CA ILE A 246 -5.05 13.30 -21.62
C ILE A 246 -5.88 13.31 -22.89
N ARG A 247 -7.18 13.01 -22.78
CA ARG A 247 -8.10 12.98 -23.91
C ARG A 247 -9.34 13.83 -23.62
N VAL A 248 -9.80 14.54 -24.66
CA VAL A 248 -10.99 15.42 -24.63
C VAL A 248 -11.92 14.98 -25.71
N TYR A 249 -13.17 14.73 -25.33
CA TYR A 249 -14.25 14.32 -26.24
C TYR A 249 -15.42 15.30 -26.17
N ASP A 250 -16.11 15.50 -27.29
CA ASP A 250 -17.33 16.33 -27.39
C ASP A 250 -18.64 15.52 -27.30
N ALA A 251 -18.57 14.35 -26.71
CA ALA A 251 -19.68 13.45 -26.47
C ALA A 251 -19.57 12.77 -25.13
N THR A 252 -20.63 12.15 -24.65
CA THR A 252 -20.61 11.20 -23.56
C THR A 252 -19.89 9.93 -23.99
N LEU A 253 -19.26 9.25 -23.00
CA LEU A 253 -18.71 7.91 -23.19
C LEU A 253 -19.72 6.88 -22.72
N THR A 254 -19.82 5.79 -23.46
CA THR A 254 -20.44 4.55 -22.99
C THR A 254 -19.47 3.80 -22.06
N ASP A 255 -19.99 2.84 -21.32
CA ASP A 255 -19.17 2.02 -20.42
C ASP A 255 -18.11 1.23 -21.22
N ASP A 256 -18.46 0.70 -22.40
CA ASP A 256 -17.53 -0.01 -23.28
C ASP A 256 -16.45 0.90 -23.87
N GLN A 257 -16.81 2.15 -24.21
CA GLN A 257 -15.85 3.13 -24.70
C GLN A 257 -14.86 3.52 -23.61
N ALA A 258 -15.31 3.74 -22.37
CA ALA A 258 -14.44 4.02 -21.24
C ALA A 258 -13.49 2.85 -20.95
N ALA A 259 -13.99 1.62 -21.01
CA ALA A 259 -13.19 0.41 -20.87
C ALA A 259 -12.14 0.27 -22.00
N ALA A 260 -12.52 0.57 -23.24
CA ALA A 260 -11.61 0.51 -24.38
C ALA A 260 -10.49 1.56 -24.28
N ILE A 261 -10.82 2.81 -23.91
CA ILE A 261 -9.86 3.90 -23.72
C ILE A 261 -8.84 3.51 -22.63
N TYR A 262 -9.33 3.02 -21.49
CA TYR A 262 -8.46 2.51 -20.44
C TYR A 262 -7.52 1.40 -20.93
N ALA A 263 -8.05 0.43 -21.67
CA ALA A 263 -7.31 -0.74 -22.09
C ALA A 263 -6.23 -0.45 -23.14
N GLU A 264 -6.34 0.64 -23.91
CA GLU A 264 -5.31 1.03 -24.88
C GLU A 264 -3.95 1.17 -24.22
N GLN A 265 -3.85 1.95 -23.15
CA GLN A 265 -2.61 2.14 -22.38
C GLN A 265 -2.47 1.16 -21.20
N GLY A 266 -3.60 0.79 -20.58
CA GLY A 266 -3.63 -0.16 -19.46
C GLY A 266 -3.06 -1.53 -19.80
N THR A 267 -3.07 -1.92 -21.06
CA THR A 267 -2.42 -3.11 -21.57
C THR A 267 -0.89 -3.08 -21.34
N ALA A 268 -0.25 -1.93 -21.53
CA ALA A 268 1.18 -1.76 -21.28
C ALA A 268 1.48 -1.85 -19.78
N LEU A 269 0.67 -1.20 -18.94
CA LEU A 269 0.78 -1.28 -17.49
C LEU A 269 0.61 -2.71 -16.98
N ALA A 270 -0.44 -3.41 -17.41
CA ALA A 270 -0.68 -4.81 -17.03
C ALA A 270 0.47 -5.72 -17.46
N ARG A 271 1.02 -5.51 -18.65
CA ARG A 271 2.19 -6.27 -19.15
C ARG A 271 3.43 -6.02 -18.27
N LYS A 272 3.70 -4.78 -17.90
CA LYS A 272 4.84 -4.42 -17.03
C LYS A 272 4.71 -5.06 -15.66
N GLN A 273 3.54 -4.94 -15.03
CA GLN A 273 3.26 -5.54 -13.72
C GLN A 273 3.40 -7.07 -13.76
N LEU A 274 2.82 -7.69 -14.77
CA LEU A 274 2.90 -9.14 -14.95
C LEU A 274 4.35 -9.58 -15.20
N GLY A 275 5.14 -8.82 -15.97
CA GLY A 275 6.56 -9.06 -16.20
C GLY A 275 7.39 -9.03 -14.91
N THR A 276 7.07 -8.14 -13.99
CA THR A 276 7.70 -8.09 -12.66
C THR A 276 7.42 -9.37 -11.86
N LEU A 277 6.17 -9.84 -11.85
CA LEU A 277 5.81 -11.09 -11.18
C LEU A 277 6.46 -12.31 -11.83
N VAL A 278 6.58 -12.34 -13.17
CA VAL A 278 7.29 -13.40 -13.89
C VAL A 278 8.76 -13.44 -13.49
N SER A 279 9.43 -12.29 -13.42
CA SER A 279 10.82 -12.19 -12.97
C SER A 279 11.01 -12.64 -11.51
N GLN A 280 10.07 -12.32 -10.65
CA GLN A 280 10.06 -12.81 -9.26
C GLN A 280 9.91 -14.33 -9.20
N ALA A 281 8.98 -14.89 -9.97
CA ALA A 281 8.79 -16.35 -10.05
C ALA A 281 10.01 -17.08 -10.61
N ASP A 282 10.69 -16.49 -11.60
CA ASP A 282 11.95 -17.03 -12.15
C ASP A 282 13.04 -17.06 -11.06
N ALA A 283 13.19 -15.99 -10.29
CA ALA A 283 14.16 -15.94 -9.20
C ALA A 283 13.88 -16.99 -8.12
N LEU A 284 12.62 -17.18 -7.74
CA LEU A 284 12.21 -18.17 -6.75
C LEU A 284 12.47 -19.61 -7.23
N LEU A 285 12.11 -19.91 -8.46
CA LEU A 285 12.35 -21.23 -9.05
C LEU A 285 13.85 -21.52 -9.25
N ALA A 286 14.63 -20.50 -9.62
CA ALA A 286 16.09 -20.63 -9.77
C ALA A 286 16.82 -20.80 -8.42
N ALA A 287 16.29 -20.23 -7.34
CA ALA A 287 16.83 -20.43 -5.98
C ALA A 287 16.73 -21.87 -5.51
N GLY A 288 15.72 -22.62 -6.00
CA GLY A 288 15.58 -24.05 -5.74
C GLY A 288 15.35 -24.42 -4.26
N GLU A 289 14.84 -23.48 -3.47
CA GLU A 289 14.64 -23.68 -2.02
C GLU A 289 13.48 -24.63 -1.71
N VAL A 290 12.58 -24.84 -2.65
CA VAL A 290 11.47 -25.81 -2.59
C VAL A 290 11.72 -26.88 -3.65
N ASP A 291 11.50 -28.15 -3.29
CA ASP A 291 11.65 -29.28 -4.23
C ASP A 291 10.85 -29.01 -5.52
N ALA A 292 11.53 -29.10 -6.65
CA ALA A 292 10.93 -28.89 -7.97
C ALA A 292 9.80 -29.88 -8.30
N ALA A 293 9.79 -31.07 -7.69
CA ALA A 293 8.72 -32.05 -7.81
C ALA A 293 7.50 -31.76 -6.92
N SER A 294 7.60 -30.78 -6.00
CA SER A 294 6.48 -30.41 -5.13
C SER A 294 5.32 -29.81 -5.90
N ALA A 295 4.11 -29.96 -5.37
CA ALA A 295 2.91 -29.36 -5.95
C ALA A 295 3.02 -27.84 -6.06
N GLN A 296 3.69 -27.18 -5.10
CA GLN A 296 3.85 -25.73 -5.05
C GLN A 296 4.82 -25.23 -6.13
N ALA A 297 5.95 -25.90 -6.32
CA ALA A 297 6.89 -25.55 -7.39
C ALA A 297 6.28 -25.77 -8.78
N GLN A 298 5.55 -26.84 -8.97
CA GLN A 298 4.85 -27.11 -10.23
C GLN A 298 3.71 -26.11 -10.50
N ALA A 299 2.95 -25.72 -9.46
CA ALA A 299 1.92 -24.70 -9.56
C ALA A 299 2.52 -23.35 -9.94
N LEU A 300 3.64 -22.95 -9.29
CA LEU A 300 4.35 -21.70 -9.61
C LEU A 300 4.87 -21.70 -11.06
N ALA A 301 5.50 -22.78 -11.50
CA ALA A 301 5.98 -22.92 -12.87
C ALA A 301 4.85 -22.85 -13.90
N THR A 302 3.70 -23.44 -13.59
CA THR A 302 2.51 -23.41 -14.44
C THR A 302 1.90 -22.01 -14.50
N ALA A 303 1.71 -21.36 -13.35
CA ALA A 303 1.18 -19.99 -13.29
C ALA A 303 2.10 -19.01 -14.03
N LYS A 304 3.43 -19.14 -13.89
CA LYS A 304 4.40 -18.35 -14.64
C LYS A 304 4.25 -18.54 -16.15
N ARG A 305 4.15 -19.78 -16.62
CA ARG A 305 3.96 -20.08 -18.06
C ARG A 305 2.67 -19.44 -18.59
N ASN A 306 1.57 -19.52 -17.84
CA ASN A 306 0.30 -18.91 -18.21
C ASN A 306 0.42 -17.37 -18.26
N ALA A 307 1.15 -16.78 -17.33
CA ALA A 307 1.44 -15.34 -17.32
C ALA A 307 2.23 -14.91 -18.56
N VAL A 308 3.29 -15.63 -18.93
CA VAL A 308 4.05 -15.38 -20.17
C VAL A 308 3.17 -15.52 -21.41
N ASN A 309 2.30 -16.51 -21.45
CA ASN A 309 1.37 -16.69 -22.58
C ASN A 309 0.38 -15.51 -22.67
N ALA A 310 -0.16 -15.04 -21.55
CA ALA A 310 -1.05 -13.88 -21.51
C ALA A 310 -0.33 -12.59 -21.98
N MET A 311 0.94 -12.39 -21.59
CA MET A 311 1.75 -11.24 -22.05
C MET A 311 2.01 -11.27 -23.55
N ASN A 312 2.19 -12.45 -24.14
CA ASN A 312 2.50 -12.63 -25.56
C ASN A 312 1.26 -12.74 -26.45
N ASN A 313 0.07 -12.80 -25.85
CA ASN A 313 -1.16 -12.86 -26.63
C ASN A 313 -1.44 -11.51 -27.28
N THR A 314 -1.57 -11.53 -28.61
CA THR A 314 -1.93 -10.36 -29.46
C THR A 314 -3.36 -10.43 -29.98
N SER A 315 -4.06 -11.53 -29.72
CA SER A 315 -5.43 -11.78 -30.24
C SER A 315 -6.48 -11.14 -29.33
N GLY A 316 -7.60 -10.75 -29.92
CA GLY A 316 -8.75 -10.17 -29.22
C GLY A 316 -8.60 -8.66 -28.97
N SER A 317 -9.62 -8.07 -28.36
CA SER A 317 -9.64 -6.64 -28.00
C SER A 317 -8.59 -6.32 -26.94
N ALA A 318 -8.21 -5.03 -26.82
CA ALA A 318 -7.30 -4.56 -25.76
C ALA A 318 -7.87 -4.87 -24.37
N VAL A 319 -9.18 -4.72 -24.18
CA VAL A 319 -9.89 -5.08 -22.93
C VAL A 319 -9.71 -6.57 -22.60
N ALA A 320 -9.96 -7.45 -23.58
CA ALA A 320 -9.82 -8.89 -23.38
C ALA A 320 -8.37 -9.30 -23.03
N ARG A 321 -7.39 -8.74 -23.74
CA ARG A 321 -5.97 -8.99 -23.44
C ARG A 321 -5.58 -8.50 -22.05
N MET A 322 -5.97 -7.31 -21.65
CA MET A 322 -5.71 -6.75 -20.34
C MET A 322 -6.37 -7.59 -19.23
N THR A 323 -7.64 -7.98 -19.41
CA THR A 323 -8.36 -8.87 -18.48
C THR A 323 -7.62 -10.20 -18.29
N ALA A 324 -7.15 -10.81 -19.38
CA ALA A 324 -6.38 -12.05 -19.32
C ALA A 324 -5.04 -11.87 -18.58
N MET A 325 -4.33 -10.77 -18.80
CA MET A 325 -3.08 -10.46 -18.08
C MET A 325 -3.32 -10.23 -16.59
N ASN A 326 -4.37 -9.49 -16.21
CA ASN A 326 -4.72 -9.26 -14.82
C ASN A 326 -5.09 -10.57 -14.10
N ALA A 327 -5.88 -11.43 -14.73
CA ALA A 327 -6.22 -12.74 -14.19
C ALA A 327 -4.99 -13.62 -14.01
N ALA A 328 -4.09 -13.65 -15.00
CA ALA A 328 -2.84 -14.37 -14.91
C ALA A 328 -1.91 -13.83 -13.81
N GLY A 329 -1.90 -12.50 -13.61
CA GLY A 329 -1.17 -11.83 -12.54
C GLY A 329 -1.65 -12.24 -11.15
N THR A 330 -2.97 -12.27 -10.94
CA THR A 330 -3.59 -12.73 -9.68
C THR A 330 -3.23 -14.18 -9.40
N ALA A 331 -3.34 -15.06 -10.41
CA ALA A 331 -2.99 -16.47 -10.28
C ALA A 331 -1.50 -16.68 -9.97
N LEU A 332 -0.62 -15.92 -10.63
CA LEU A 332 0.83 -15.98 -10.41
C LEU A 332 1.21 -15.47 -9.00
N GLN A 333 0.62 -14.36 -8.55
CA GLN A 333 0.84 -13.86 -7.20
C GLN A 333 0.40 -14.87 -6.13
N THR A 334 -0.74 -15.53 -6.33
CA THR A 334 -1.21 -16.60 -5.43
C THR A 334 -0.21 -17.76 -5.39
N ALA A 335 0.30 -18.18 -6.53
CA ALA A 335 1.28 -19.26 -6.61
C ALA A 335 2.64 -18.87 -5.98
N ILE A 336 3.10 -17.63 -6.16
CA ILE A 336 4.28 -17.07 -5.50
C ILE A 336 4.14 -17.16 -3.98
N THR A 337 3.02 -16.69 -3.45
CA THR A 337 2.75 -16.70 -2.00
C THR A 337 2.73 -18.12 -1.45
N ALA A 338 2.07 -19.05 -2.16
CA ALA A 338 2.02 -20.45 -1.77
C ALA A 338 3.41 -21.13 -1.81
N TYR A 339 4.24 -20.81 -2.79
CA TYR A 339 5.62 -21.30 -2.88
C TYR A 339 6.46 -20.78 -1.71
N GLN A 340 6.42 -19.49 -1.43
CA GLN A 340 7.17 -18.86 -0.34
C GLN A 340 6.80 -19.41 1.04
N ALA A 341 5.53 -19.77 1.24
CA ALA A 341 5.07 -20.40 2.48
C ALA A 341 5.64 -21.83 2.68
N HIS A 342 6.18 -22.46 1.61
CA HIS A 342 6.78 -23.78 1.65
C HIS A 342 8.31 -23.76 1.64
N VAL A 343 8.93 -22.60 1.60
CA VAL A 343 10.39 -22.49 1.75
C VAL A 343 10.79 -22.98 3.15
N PRO A 344 11.59 -24.03 3.26
CA PRO A 344 11.98 -24.57 4.57
C PRO A 344 12.85 -23.56 5.33
N ILE A 345 12.54 -23.33 6.58
CA ILE A 345 13.42 -22.59 7.48
C ILE A 345 14.45 -23.58 8.02
N THR A 346 15.68 -23.48 7.53
CA THR A 346 16.78 -24.29 8.05
C THR A 346 17.45 -23.53 9.21
N LEU A 347 17.32 -24.08 10.40
CA LEU A 347 18.11 -23.66 11.56
C LEU A 347 19.35 -24.54 11.62
N THR A 348 20.50 -23.99 11.30
CA THR A 348 21.78 -24.70 11.46
C THR A 348 22.38 -24.33 12.80
N ALA A 349 22.44 -25.29 13.71
CA ALA A 349 23.27 -25.18 14.92
C ALA A 349 24.64 -25.78 14.59
N ASP A 350 25.68 -24.99 14.64
CA ASP A 350 27.07 -25.47 14.55
C ASP A 350 27.60 -25.69 15.97
N PRO A 351 27.65 -26.95 16.43
CA PRO A 351 28.15 -27.23 17.78
C PRO A 351 29.68 -27.04 17.91
N SER A 352 30.39 -26.84 16.81
CA SER A 352 31.81 -26.57 16.80
C SER A 352 32.16 -25.11 17.05
N THR A 353 31.20 -24.22 16.79
CA THR A 353 31.37 -22.78 17.00
C THR A 353 30.70 -22.36 18.30
N VAL A 354 31.48 -22.26 19.37
CA VAL A 354 31.01 -21.74 20.66
C VAL A 354 31.08 -20.21 20.60
N GLU A 355 29.96 -19.57 20.30
CA GLU A 355 29.88 -18.09 20.31
C GLU A 355 29.87 -17.54 21.73
N ARG A 356 29.34 -18.31 22.68
CA ARG A 356 29.28 -17.96 24.10
C ARG A 356 29.17 -19.23 24.96
N THR A 357 30.04 -19.35 25.92
CA THR A 357 29.86 -20.33 27.00
C THR A 357 28.81 -19.77 27.95
N VAL A 358 27.74 -20.51 28.11
CA VAL A 358 26.70 -20.15 29.07
C VAL A 358 26.95 -20.94 30.33
N ASP A 359 27.17 -20.21 31.41
CA ASP A 359 27.22 -20.83 32.74
C ASP A 359 25.82 -21.33 33.09
N SER A 360 25.72 -22.64 33.39
CA SER A 360 24.45 -23.27 33.78
C SER A 360 23.85 -22.60 35.01
N ALA A 361 24.70 -22.15 35.94
CA ALA A 361 24.27 -21.40 37.12
C ALA A 361 23.58 -20.07 36.78
N SER A 362 23.89 -19.46 35.62
CA SER A 362 23.28 -18.21 35.19
C SER A 362 21.95 -18.41 34.43
N ILE A 363 21.73 -19.58 33.83
CA ILE A 363 20.54 -19.83 32.99
C ILE A 363 19.50 -20.67 33.73
N PHE A 364 19.95 -21.72 34.45
CA PHE A 364 19.03 -22.59 35.16
C PHE A 364 18.65 -21.94 36.47
N GLY A 365 17.47 -21.40 36.54
CA GLY A 365 16.94 -20.71 37.69
C GLY A 365 15.48 -21.04 37.96
N VAL A 366 15.02 -20.68 39.12
CA VAL A 366 13.64 -20.83 39.55
C VAL A 366 12.99 -19.48 39.81
N ASN A 367 11.73 -19.40 39.49
CA ASN A 367 10.93 -18.24 39.83
C ASN A 367 10.30 -18.45 41.21
N HIS A 368 10.84 -17.82 42.24
CA HIS A 368 10.26 -17.85 43.58
C HIS A 368 9.15 -16.81 43.68
N ARG A 369 7.93 -17.29 43.66
CA ARG A 369 6.72 -16.46 43.50
C ARG A 369 6.45 -15.54 44.67
N TYR A 370 6.94 -15.83 45.88
CA TYR A 370 6.24 -15.29 47.01
C TYR A 370 7.04 -14.70 48.14
N ALA A 371 6.67 -13.48 48.47
CA ALA A 371 7.22 -12.64 49.51
C ALA A 371 6.60 -12.84 50.90
N PHE A 372 5.52 -13.60 51.06
CA PHE A 372 4.82 -13.63 52.34
C PHE A 372 5.30 -14.77 53.23
N ASN A 373 5.09 -16.00 52.82
CA ASN A 373 5.53 -17.19 53.54
C ASN A 373 6.34 -18.15 52.68
N GLY A 374 6.90 -17.69 51.54
CA GLY A 374 7.70 -18.49 50.63
C GLY A 374 7.02 -19.78 50.14
N TYR A 375 5.69 -19.88 50.15
CA TYR A 375 4.93 -21.09 49.82
C TYR A 375 5.40 -22.37 50.48
N GLY A 376 5.77 -22.29 51.76
CA GLY A 376 6.26 -23.44 52.51
C GLY A 376 7.75 -23.70 52.41
N SER A 377 8.49 -22.96 51.56
CA SER A 377 9.95 -22.99 51.51
C SER A 377 10.62 -22.23 52.65
N PHE A 378 9.87 -21.40 53.36
CA PHE A 378 10.36 -20.52 54.42
C PHE A 378 9.68 -20.86 55.75
N ASP A 379 10.47 -20.82 56.82
CA ASP A 379 9.99 -20.96 58.20
C ASP A 379 9.92 -19.57 58.82
N PRO A 380 8.71 -19.06 59.12
CA PRO A 380 8.53 -17.73 59.67
C PRO A 380 8.93 -17.64 61.15
N ASP A 381 9.08 -18.78 61.86
CA ASP A 381 9.46 -18.79 63.27
C ASP A 381 10.96 -18.67 63.44
N THR A 382 11.70 -19.31 62.57
CA THR A 382 13.17 -19.24 62.54
C THR A 382 13.71 -18.15 61.60
N MET A 383 12.86 -17.57 60.77
CA MET A 383 13.20 -16.60 59.72
C MET A 383 14.22 -17.14 58.72
N ARG A 384 14.19 -18.43 58.43
CA ARG A 384 15.12 -19.11 57.51
C ARG A 384 14.41 -19.92 56.45
N VAL A 385 15.07 -20.11 55.32
CA VAL A 385 14.63 -21.09 54.33
C VAL A 385 14.81 -22.49 54.92
N LYS A 386 13.82 -23.35 54.68
CA LYS A 386 13.83 -24.73 55.18
C LYS A 386 14.97 -25.55 54.55
N ASP A 387 15.59 -26.39 55.35
CA ASP A 387 16.75 -27.19 54.94
C ASP A 387 16.41 -28.18 53.83
N ASP A 388 15.19 -28.77 53.83
CA ASP A 388 14.71 -29.67 52.79
C ASP A 388 14.53 -28.94 51.45
N PHE A 389 14.03 -27.72 51.46
CA PHE A 389 13.94 -26.89 50.27
C PHE A 389 15.32 -26.52 49.73
N THR A 390 16.24 -26.14 50.60
CA THR A 390 17.61 -25.80 50.20
C THR A 390 18.35 -27.02 49.62
N ALA A 391 18.15 -28.21 50.20
CA ALA A 391 18.71 -29.45 49.68
C ALA A 391 18.19 -29.80 48.29
N LEU A 392 16.88 -29.66 48.09
CA LEU A 392 16.23 -29.90 46.79
C LEU A 392 16.71 -28.89 45.73
N TYR A 393 16.84 -27.63 46.11
CA TYR A 393 17.32 -26.57 45.21
C TYR A 393 18.74 -26.86 44.70
N LYS A 394 19.64 -27.27 45.60
CA LYS A 394 21.03 -27.68 45.29
C LYS A 394 21.06 -28.97 44.44
N GLN A 395 20.19 -29.93 44.75
CA GLN A 395 20.13 -31.20 44.00
C GLN A 395 19.70 -30.98 42.53
N VAL A 396 18.77 -30.04 42.27
CA VAL A 396 18.35 -29.71 40.93
C VAL A 396 19.38 -28.88 40.18
N GLY A 397 20.31 -28.23 40.87
CA GLY A 397 21.38 -27.44 40.30
C GLY A 397 20.94 -26.07 39.80
N PHE A 398 19.92 -25.47 40.43
CA PHE A 398 19.54 -24.09 40.11
C PHE A 398 20.61 -23.11 40.58
N GLY A 399 21.10 -22.29 39.67
CA GLY A 399 22.12 -21.28 39.93
C GLY A 399 21.59 -19.85 40.04
N SER A 400 20.31 -19.65 39.75
CA SER A 400 19.68 -18.34 39.88
C SER A 400 18.27 -18.44 40.45
N ILE A 401 17.84 -17.39 41.15
CA ILE A 401 16.50 -17.26 41.69
C ILE A 401 15.94 -15.88 41.35
N ARG A 402 14.75 -15.86 40.75
CA ARG A 402 14.02 -14.62 40.53
C ARG A 402 13.06 -14.38 41.68
N TYR A 403 13.22 -13.25 42.35
CA TYR A 403 12.40 -12.89 43.51
C TYR A 403 11.99 -11.41 43.47
N PRO A 404 10.77 -11.06 43.85
CA PRO A 404 9.57 -11.92 43.74
C PRO A 404 9.25 -12.13 42.28
N GLY A 405 8.73 -13.31 41.95
CA GLY A 405 8.42 -13.66 40.57
C GLY A 405 6.94 -13.58 40.20
N GLY A 406 6.68 -13.47 38.89
CA GLY A 406 5.35 -13.46 38.36
C GLY A 406 4.59 -12.14 38.56
N THR A 407 3.25 -12.16 38.36
CA THR A 407 2.35 -11.00 38.42
C THR A 407 2.41 -10.26 39.77
N ILE A 408 2.78 -10.96 40.83
CA ILE A 408 2.89 -10.42 42.18
C ILE A 408 3.99 -9.37 42.29
N SER A 409 5.05 -9.47 41.49
CA SER A 409 6.16 -8.50 41.51
C SER A 409 5.69 -7.06 41.25
N ASN A 410 4.59 -6.87 40.53
CA ASN A 410 4.03 -5.55 40.25
C ASN A 410 3.31 -4.90 41.46
N LEU A 411 2.99 -5.70 42.48
CA LEU A 411 2.24 -5.29 43.67
C LEU A 411 3.08 -5.34 44.93
N PHE A 412 4.32 -5.83 44.82
CA PHE A 412 5.22 -6.07 45.96
C PHE A 412 6.09 -4.85 46.24
N ASN A 413 5.89 -4.21 47.39
CA ASN A 413 6.78 -3.17 47.87
C ASN A 413 7.95 -3.72 48.66
N TRP A 414 9.06 -3.99 47.98
CA TRP A 414 10.25 -4.57 48.58
C TRP A 414 10.84 -3.73 49.73
N LYS A 415 10.69 -2.41 49.69
CA LYS A 415 11.21 -1.48 50.71
C LYS A 415 10.62 -1.74 52.09
N THR A 416 9.37 -2.18 52.14
CA THR A 416 8.69 -2.49 53.40
C THR A 416 8.99 -3.89 53.92
N THR A 417 9.84 -4.67 53.24
CA THR A 417 10.29 -6.02 53.67
C THR A 417 11.68 -6.01 54.24
N ILE A 418 12.30 -4.85 54.38
CA ILE A 418 13.63 -4.67 54.95
C ILE A 418 13.52 -4.46 56.47
N GLY A 419 14.46 -5.02 57.23
CA GLY A 419 14.53 -4.88 58.67
C GLY A 419 13.73 -5.91 59.47
N PRO A 420 13.63 -5.75 60.81
CA PRO A 420 12.99 -6.71 61.68
C PRO A 420 11.52 -6.95 61.33
N ARG A 421 11.07 -8.20 61.37
CA ARG A 421 9.71 -8.60 61.03
C ARG A 421 8.62 -7.73 61.67
N ALA A 422 8.76 -7.47 62.96
CA ALA A 422 7.78 -6.69 63.75
C ALA A 422 7.60 -5.24 63.28
N GLN A 423 8.52 -4.73 62.42
CA GLN A 423 8.47 -3.39 61.86
C GLN A 423 8.03 -3.35 60.39
N ARG A 424 7.80 -4.51 59.80
CA ARG A 424 7.38 -4.60 58.37
C ARG A 424 5.92 -4.27 58.23
N LEU A 425 5.62 -3.43 57.23
CA LEU A 425 4.24 -3.05 56.95
C LEU A 425 3.52 -4.17 56.19
N LYS A 426 2.29 -4.45 56.60
CA LYS A 426 1.39 -5.33 55.85
C LYS A 426 1.14 -4.82 54.44
N GLN A 427 1.18 -5.73 53.49
CA GLN A 427 0.98 -5.39 52.08
C GLN A 427 -0.32 -5.97 51.54
N ILE A 428 -0.98 -5.23 50.64
CA ILE A 428 -2.13 -5.71 49.92
C ILE A 428 -1.66 -6.60 48.76
N HIS A 429 -2.27 -7.75 48.65
CA HIS A 429 -1.88 -8.78 47.72
C HIS A 429 -2.94 -8.95 46.64
N GLY A 430 -2.99 -8.06 45.72
CA GLY A 430 -3.86 -7.94 44.56
C GLY A 430 -4.91 -9.04 44.30
N PHE A 431 -4.46 -10.19 43.82
CA PHE A 431 -5.36 -11.27 43.41
C PHE A 431 -5.90 -12.14 44.54
N TYR A 432 -5.31 -12.10 45.72
CA TYR A 432 -5.61 -13.04 46.80
C TYR A 432 -6.17 -12.41 48.07
N ASN A 433 -6.33 -11.11 48.10
CA ASN A 433 -7.06 -10.43 49.15
C ASN A 433 -8.52 -10.30 48.79
N ASN A 434 -9.37 -10.97 49.52
CA ASN A 434 -10.79 -10.67 49.49
C ASN A 434 -11.03 -9.27 50.06
N PRO A 435 -12.03 -8.54 49.56
CA PRO A 435 -12.44 -7.27 50.16
C PRO A 435 -12.71 -7.44 51.66
N GLY A 436 -12.02 -6.68 52.50
CA GLY A 436 -12.16 -6.75 53.94
C GLY A 436 -11.08 -7.58 54.69
N GLN A 437 -10.23 -8.31 54.00
CA GLN A 437 -9.04 -8.90 54.62
C GLN A 437 -7.94 -7.86 54.79
N GLY A 438 -7.38 -7.72 55.97
CA GLY A 438 -6.23 -6.88 56.24
C GLY A 438 -5.00 -7.34 55.42
N GLY A 439 -4.04 -6.46 55.20
CA GLY A 439 -2.84 -6.79 54.47
C GLY A 439 -2.08 -7.99 55.09
N ILE A 440 -1.26 -8.64 54.29
CA ILE A 440 -0.43 -9.80 54.70
C ILE A 440 0.94 -9.31 55.12
N GLU A 441 1.48 -9.89 56.19
CA GLU A 441 2.83 -9.59 56.63
C GLU A 441 3.84 -10.22 55.66
N PRO A 442 4.83 -9.43 55.17
CA PRO A 442 5.88 -9.95 54.32
C PRO A 442 6.98 -10.60 55.16
N ASN A 443 6.75 -11.85 55.56
CA ASN A 443 7.71 -12.60 56.38
C ASN A 443 8.97 -12.96 55.61
N PHE A 444 8.88 -13.22 54.30
CA PHE A 444 9.98 -13.55 53.41
C PHE A 444 10.28 -12.35 52.53
N GLY A 445 11.30 -11.58 52.88
CA GLY A 445 11.68 -10.34 52.21
C GLY A 445 13.05 -10.43 51.50
N ILE A 446 13.57 -9.28 51.14
CA ILE A 446 14.87 -9.18 50.46
C ILE A 446 16.03 -9.75 51.29
N GLY A 447 16.02 -9.54 52.61
CA GLY A 447 17.06 -10.07 53.48
C GLY A 447 17.06 -11.60 53.52
N GLU A 448 15.90 -12.21 53.65
CA GLU A 448 15.75 -13.67 53.73
C GLU A 448 16.10 -14.34 52.39
N ILE A 449 15.74 -13.76 51.26
CA ILE A 449 16.14 -14.31 49.94
C ILE A 449 17.62 -14.13 49.67
N ALA A 450 18.24 -13.03 50.11
CA ALA A 450 19.69 -12.83 50.01
C ALA A 450 20.44 -13.89 50.80
N THR A 451 20.03 -14.12 52.07
CA THR A 451 20.64 -15.19 52.91
C THR A 451 20.47 -16.58 52.32
N PHE A 452 19.39 -16.83 51.57
CA PHE A 452 19.21 -18.11 50.88
C PHE A 452 20.11 -18.24 49.65
N ALA A 453 20.36 -17.14 48.94
CA ALA A 453 21.18 -17.12 47.72
C ALA A 453 22.67 -17.27 47.99
N ASP A 454 23.13 -16.93 49.19
CA ASP A 454 24.50 -17.14 49.66
C ASP A 454 24.72 -18.63 50.12
#